data_eb3ebf80d58b12fb31819e4b76d28ac9
#
_entry.id   eb3ebf80d58b12fb31819e4b76d28ac9
#
_cell.length_a   1.000
_cell.length_b   1.000
_cell.length_c   1.000
_cell.angle_alpha   90.00
_cell.angle_beta   90.00
_cell.angle_gamma   90.00
#
_symmetry.space_group_name_H-M   'P 1'
#
loop_
_entity.id
_entity.type
_entity.pdbx_description
1 polymer ?
#
loop_
_entity_poly.entity_id
_entity_poly.type
_entity_poly.pdbx_seq_one_letter_code
_entity_poly.pdbx_strand_id
1 'polypeptide(L)'
;GAVAIGQLQGMKPQDLKDQLTHIADDLYARKEEEITPSVMREVERMVLLRAVDTKWMDHIDAMDQLRKGIGIRAMGNEDPVRAFANEGYDMFNAMNESIREETVRVLYHIEPPKREVVRTAVATPTRAIGAGDEAEPENRPFVRKNKKIGRNDPCPCGSGKKYKNCHGRFDR
;
A
#
# COMPACT_ATOMS: atom_id res chain seq x y z
N GLY A 1 -13.16 24.24 3.78
CA GLY A 1 -13.86 25.49 3.52
C GLY A 1 -13.79 25.84 2.05
N ALA A 2 -14.93 25.88 1.36
CA ALA A 2 -14.96 26.33 -0.02
C ALA A 2 -14.63 27.82 -0.05
N VAL A 3 -13.60 28.17 -0.83
CA VAL A 3 -13.32 29.58 -1.12
C VAL A 3 -14.50 30.11 -1.93
N ALA A 4 -15.17 31.15 -1.44
CA ALA A 4 -16.27 31.74 -2.19
C ALA A 4 -15.70 32.38 -3.46
N ILE A 5 -16.05 31.86 -4.63
CA ILE A 5 -15.59 32.35 -5.94
C ILE A 5 -15.82 33.86 -6.07
N GLY A 6 -16.86 34.41 -5.42
CA GLY A 6 -17.14 35.84 -5.38
C GLY A 6 -16.06 36.72 -4.72
N GLN A 7 -15.24 36.14 -3.84
CA GLN A 7 -14.13 36.88 -3.20
C GLN A 7 -12.91 37.00 -4.10
N LEU A 8 -12.78 36.14 -5.12
CA LEU A 8 -11.67 36.13 -6.07
C LEU A 8 -11.94 36.96 -7.32
N GLN A 9 -13.19 37.37 -7.54
CA GLN A 9 -13.56 38.17 -8.72
C GLN A 9 -13.04 39.62 -8.58
N GLY A 10 -12.30 40.05 -9.60
CA GLY A 10 -11.81 41.45 -9.66
C GLY A 10 -10.42 41.66 -9.05
N MET A 11 -9.76 40.62 -8.52
CA MET A 11 -8.40 40.73 -8.00
C MET A 11 -7.36 40.79 -9.13
N LYS A 12 -6.25 41.45 -8.86
CA LYS A 12 -5.09 41.38 -9.77
C LYS A 12 -4.51 39.96 -9.76
N PRO A 13 -3.92 39.51 -10.88
CA PRO A 13 -3.36 38.16 -10.98
C PRO A 13 -2.35 37.82 -9.86
N GLN A 14 -1.53 38.78 -9.45
CA GLN A 14 -0.55 38.56 -8.39
C GLN A 14 -1.22 38.42 -7.02
N ASP A 15 -2.16 39.27 -6.67
CA ASP A 15 -2.91 39.23 -5.41
C ASP A 15 -3.71 37.91 -5.30
N LEU A 16 -4.27 37.47 -6.44
CA LEU A 16 -4.98 36.20 -6.53
C LEU A 16 -4.05 35.01 -6.27
N LYS A 17 -2.86 35.03 -6.87
CA LYS A 17 -1.83 34.00 -6.66
C LYS A 17 -1.42 33.94 -5.19
N ASP A 18 -1.12 35.07 -4.59
CA ASP A 18 -0.68 35.16 -3.19
C ASP A 18 -1.77 34.65 -2.24
N GLN A 19 -3.02 35.01 -2.50
CA GLN A 19 -4.14 34.52 -1.70
C GLN A 19 -4.37 33.01 -1.85
N LEU A 20 -4.30 32.47 -3.07
CA LEU A 20 -4.44 31.02 -3.28
C LEU A 20 -3.29 30.26 -2.63
N THR A 21 -2.06 30.79 -2.68
CA THR A 21 -0.92 30.18 -1.99
C THR A 21 -1.13 30.15 -0.49
N HIS A 22 -1.58 31.24 0.11
CA HIS A 22 -1.89 31.30 1.55
C HIS A 22 -2.98 30.28 1.95
N ILE A 23 -4.03 30.17 1.15
CA ILE A 23 -5.09 29.17 1.39
C ILE A 23 -4.54 27.74 1.32
N ALA A 24 -3.66 27.48 0.34
CA ALA A 24 -3.01 26.18 0.21
C ALA A 24 -2.14 25.86 1.43
N ASP A 25 -1.32 26.82 1.87
CA ASP A 25 -0.46 26.66 3.05
C ASP A 25 -1.28 26.40 4.33
N ASP A 26 -2.40 27.12 4.53
CA ASP A 26 -3.31 26.90 5.65
C ASP A 26 -3.97 25.51 5.60
N LEU A 27 -4.34 25.05 4.43
CA LEU A 27 -4.90 23.70 4.24
C LEU A 27 -3.86 22.63 4.56
N TYR A 28 -2.63 22.86 4.15
CA TYR A 28 -1.53 21.95 4.43
C TYR A 28 -1.21 21.88 5.92
N ALA A 29 -1.09 23.03 6.59
CA ALA A 29 -0.84 23.10 8.03
C ALA A 29 -1.92 22.38 8.84
N ARG A 30 -3.20 22.56 8.51
CA ARG A 30 -4.30 21.82 9.15
C ARG A 30 -4.18 20.31 8.95
N LYS A 31 -3.84 19.88 7.74
CA LYS A 31 -3.62 18.46 7.45
C LYS A 31 -2.44 17.89 8.24
N GLU A 32 -1.36 18.65 8.39
CA GLU A 32 -0.21 18.26 9.21
C GLU A 32 -0.57 18.10 10.69
N GLU A 33 -1.41 18.96 11.23
CA GLU A 33 -1.93 18.84 12.60
C GLU A 33 -2.80 17.58 12.78
N GLU A 34 -3.66 17.25 11.80
CA GLU A 34 -4.53 16.07 11.84
C GLU A 34 -3.75 14.75 11.76
N ILE A 35 -2.72 14.71 10.91
CA ILE A 35 -1.93 13.49 10.64
C ILE A 35 -0.79 13.32 11.65
N THR A 36 -0.32 14.37 12.25
CA THR A 36 0.92 14.57 13.00
C THR A 36 2.15 14.81 12.11
N PRO A 37 3.07 15.73 12.51
CA PRO A 37 4.21 16.12 11.65
C PRO A 37 5.13 14.96 11.26
N SER A 38 5.39 14.02 12.17
CA SER A 38 6.28 12.88 11.88
C SER A 38 5.70 11.95 10.81
N VAL A 39 4.41 11.64 10.92
CA VAL A 39 3.72 10.80 9.94
C VAL A 39 3.58 11.53 8.60
N MET A 40 3.34 12.86 8.64
CA MET A 40 3.26 13.64 7.42
C MET A 40 4.56 13.60 6.62
N ARG A 41 5.74 13.69 7.27
CA ARG A 41 7.05 13.54 6.57
C ARG A 41 7.21 12.17 5.90
N GLU A 42 6.72 11.10 6.54
CA GLU A 42 6.74 9.78 5.92
C GLU A 42 5.81 9.69 4.70
N VAL A 43 4.62 10.27 4.79
CA VAL A 43 3.66 10.34 3.69
C VAL A 43 4.24 11.12 2.52
N GLU A 44 4.81 12.30 2.76
CA GLU A 44 5.49 13.12 1.73
C GLU A 44 6.58 12.32 1.00
N ARG A 45 7.43 11.65 1.77
CA ARG A 45 8.50 10.83 1.21
C ARG A 45 7.96 9.71 0.34
N MET A 46 6.95 8.98 0.81
CA MET A 46 6.35 7.89 0.03
C MET A 46 5.68 8.39 -1.25
N VAL A 47 4.95 9.50 -1.17
CA VAL A 47 4.27 10.09 -2.33
C VAL A 47 5.29 10.56 -3.36
N LEU A 48 6.32 11.29 -2.92
CA LEU A 48 7.37 11.79 -3.80
C LEU A 48 8.11 10.63 -4.50
N LEU A 49 8.54 9.62 -3.74
CA LEU A 49 9.24 8.46 -4.30
C LEU A 49 8.38 7.73 -5.33
N ARG A 50 7.10 7.51 -5.03
CA ARG A 50 6.17 6.87 -5.96
C ARG A 50 5.98 7.70 -7.24
N ALA A 51 5.84 9.02 -7.12
CA ALA A 51 5.72 9.91 -8.27
C ALA A 51 6.98 9.85 -9.14
N VAL A 52 8.16 9.93 -8.51
CA VAL A 52 9.46 9.82 -9.21
C VAL A 52 9.55 8.48 -9.93
N ASP A 53 9.33 7.35 -9.26
CA ASP A 53 9.44 6.02 -9.86
C ASP A 53 8.55 5.88 -11.09
N THR A 54 7.29 6.27 -10.98
CA THR A 54 6.34 6.17 -12.09
C THR A 54 6.76 7.04 -13.28
N LYS A 55 7.04 8.33 -13.04
CA LYS A 55 7.39 9.27 -14.11
C LYS A 55 8.75 8.98 -14.72
N TRP A 56 9.68 8.45 -13.93
CA TRP A 56 10.99 8.04 -14.42
C TRP A 56 10.89 6.85 -15.38
N MET A 57 10.09 5.85 -15.06
CA MET A 57 9.87 4.69 -15.95
C MET A 57 9.24 5.14 -17.27
N ASP A 58 8.20 5.98 -17.21
CA ASP A 58 7.56 6.55 -18.40
C ASP A 58 8.58 7.36 -19.25
N HIS A 59 9.46 8.11 -18.59
CA HIS A 59 10.49 8.91 -19.26
C HIS A 59 11.54 8.05 -19.96
N ILE A 60 11.99 6.94 -19.33
CA ILE A 60 12.92 6.00 -19.97
C ILE A 60 12.32 5.44 -21.25
N ASP A 61 11.06 4.99 -21.19
CA ASP A 61 10.37 4.44 -22.36
C ASP A 61 10.21 5.49 -23.47
N ALA A 62 9.86 6.73 -23.10
CA ALA A 62 9.73 7.83 -24.05
C ALA A 62 11.07 8.20 -24.69
N MET A 63 12.17 8.20 -23.92
CA MET A 63 13.53 8.44 -24.44
C MET A 63 13.99 7.34 -25.40
N ASP A 64 13.62 6.08 -25.13
CA ASP A 64 13.93 4.98 -26.07
C ASP A 64 13.13 5.11 -27.38
N GLN A 65 11.89 5.56 -27.31
CA GLN A 65 11.09 5.88 -28.51
C GLN A 65 11.67 7.07 -29.28
N LEU A 66 12.09 8.13 -28.59
CA LEU A 66 12.77 9.27 -29.20
C LEU A 66 14.04 8.83 -29.93
N ARG A 67 14.87 8.00 -29.30
CA ARG A 67 16.09 7.45 -29.90
C ARG A 67 15.82 6.66 -31.17
N LYS A 68 14.75 5.86 -31.19
CA LYS A 68 14.35 5.09 -32.37
C LYS A 68 13.81 5.98 -33.49
N GLY A 69 13.12 7.07 -33.14
CA GLY A 69 12.51 8.00 -34.09
C GLY A 69 13.44 9.06 -34.67
N ILE A 70 14.55 9.39 -33.99
CA ILE A 70 15.40 10.51 -34.32
C ILE A 70 16.08 10.35 -35.68
N GLY A 71 16.33 9.11 -36.12
CA GLY A 71 16.93 8.81 -37.43
C GLY A 71 16.08 9.27 -38.63
N ILE A 72 14.77 9.36 -38.47
CA ILE A 72 13.85 9.83 -39.50
C ILE A 72 14.03 11.37 -39.73
N ARG A 73 14.32 12.12 -38.67
CA ARG A 73 14.55 13.58 -38.72
C ARG A 73 15.86 13.92 -39.40
N ALA A 74 16.84 13.03 -39.37
CA ALA A 74 18.10 13.19 -40.12
C ALA A 74 17.89 13.35 -41.63
N MET A 75 16.76 12.88 -42.18
CA MET A 75 16.37 13.09 -43.57
C MET A 75 15.98 14.54 -43.86
N GLY A 76 15.64 15.34 -42.85
CA GLY A 76 15.22 16.74 -42.94
C GLY A 76 16.35 17.76 -42.80
N ASN A 77 17.62 17.37 -42.95
CA ASN A 77 18.80 18.22 -42.84
C ASN A 77 19.05 18.82 -41.43
N GLU A 78 18.47 18.22 -40.39
CA GLU A 78 18.70 18.57 -38.99
C GLU A 78 19.73 17.61 -38.38
N ASP A 79 20.67 18.16 -37.57
CA ASP A 79 21.62 17.31 -36.84
C ASP A 79 20.88 16.45 -35.80
N PRO A 80 20.84 15.11 -35.99
CA PRO A 80 20.07 14.21 -35.11
C PRO A 80 20.57 14.22 -33.67
N VAL A 81 21.86 14.52 -33.42
CA VAL A 81 22.43 14.58 -32.06
C VAL A 81 21.89 15.80 -31.33
N ARG A 82 21.85 16.96 -32.00
CA ARG A 82 21.29 18.19 -31.42
C ARG A 82 19.78 18.06 -31.18
N ALA A 83 19.06 17.50 -32.16
CA ALA A 83 17.63 17.28 -32.05
C ALA A 83 17.32 16.35 -30.85
N PHE A 84 18.06 15.24 -30.71
CA PHE A 84 17.92 14.34 -29.57
C PHE A 84 18.20 15.01 -28.21
N ALA A 85 19.27 15.81 -28.14
CA ALA A 85 19.65 16.51 -26.92
C ALA A 85 18.60 17.55 -26.52
N ASN A 86 18.08 18.34 -27.46
CA ASN A 86 17.08 19.36 -27.18
C ASN A 86 15.74 18.72 -26.74
N GLU A 87 15.24 17.74 -27.52
CA GLU A 87 13.97 17.09 -27.22
C GLU A 87 14.04 16.28 -25.92
N GLY A 88 15.17 15.58 -25.67
CA GLY A 88 15.40 14.89 -24.42
C GLY A 88 15.44 15.83 -23.22
N TYR A 89 16.00 17.02 -23.35
CA TYR A 89 16.01 18.06 -22.33
C TYR A 89 14.58 18.56 -22.04
N ASP A 90 13.80 18.83 -23.08
CA ASP A 90 12.41 19.26 -22.93
C ASP A 90 11.55 18.18 -22.26
N MET A 91 11.73 16.93 -22.66
CA MET A 91 11.05 15.78 -22.04
C MET A 91 11.44 15.61 -20.56
N PHE A 92 12.71 15.80 -20.22
CA PHE A 92 13.18 15.74 -18.84
C PHE A 92 12.57 16.86 -17.98
N ASN A 93 12.49 18.09 -18.52
CA ASN A 93 11.84 19.19 -17.81
C ASN A 93 10.35 18.93 -17.59
N ALA A 94 9.65 18.44 -18.62
CA ALA A 94 8.24 18.06 -18.51
C ALA A 94 8.01 16.95 -17.47
N MET A 95 8.90 15.97 -17.40
CA MET A 95 8.87 14.94 -16.36
C MET A 95 9.01 15.54 -14.95
N ASN A 96 9.99 16.43 -14.74
CA ASN A 96 10.19 17.09 -13.44
C ASN A 96 8.96 17.92 -13.01
N GLU A 97 8.35 18.64 -13.94
CA GLU A 97 7.11 19.37 -13.70
C GLU A 97 5.98 18.41 -13.29
N SER A 98 5.81 17.32 -14.04
CA SER A 98 4.79 16.30 -13.76
C SER A 98 4.98 15.63 -12.40
N ILE A 99 6.23 15.39 -11.95
CA ILE A 99 6.53 14.89 -10.61
C ILE A 99 6.04 15.87 -9.53
N ARG A 100 6.34 17.17 -9.71
CA ARG A 100 5.91 18.21 -8.75
C ARG A 100 4.41 18.31 -8.67
N GLU A 101 3.72 18.37 -9.81
CA GLU A 101 2.27 18.45 -9.88
C GLU A 101 1.60 17.23 -9.23
N GLU A 102 2.06 16.03 -9.57
CA GLU A 102 1.50 14.80 -9.04
C GLU A 102 1.72 14.69 -7.53
N THR A 103 2.92 15.03 -7.05
CA THR A 103 3.24 15.03 -5.61
C THR A 103 2.31 15.96 -4.84
N VAL A 104 2.17 17.21 -5.30
CA VAL A 104 1.30 18.19 -4.66
C VAL A 104 -0.16 17.72 -4.72
N ARG A 105 -0.63 17.29 -5.88
CA ARG A 105 -1.99 16.79 -6.06
C ARG A 105 -2.32 15.68 -5.09
N VAL A 106 -1.47 14.66 -5.00
CA VAL A 106 -1.69 13.50 -4.12
C VAL A 106 -1.68 13.94 -2.65
N LEU A 107 -0.71 14.77 -2.23
CA LEU A 107 -0.63 15.25 -0.84
C LEU A 107 -1.88 16.00 -0.38
N TYR A 108 -2.48 16.80 -1.25
CA TYR A 108 -3.71 17.54 -0.92
C TYR A 108 -4.97 16.64 -0.92
N HIS A 109 -4.96 15.50 -1.62
CA HIS A 109 -6.11 14.58 -1.70
C HIS A 109 -6.02 13.39 -0.73
N ILE A 110 -4.86 13.14 -0.12
CA ILE A 110 -4.77 12.09 0.90
C ILE A 110 -5.63 12.45 2.10
N GLU A 111 -6.56 11.59 2.45
CA GLU A 111 -7.30 11.66 3.70
C GLU A 111 -6.53 10.89 4.78
N PRO A 112 -6.46 11.44 6.00
CA PRO A 112 -5.89 10.70 7.13
C PRO A 112 -6.65 9.39 7.30
N PRO A 113 -5.97 8.26 7.54
CA PRO A 113 -6.65 7.00 7.77
C PRO A 113 -7.56 7.18 8.99
N LYS A 114 -8.86 7.03 8.80
CA LYS A 114 -9.81 6.94 9.91
C LYS A 114 -9.40 5.73 10.74
N ARG A 115 -8.69 5.96 11.84
CA ARG A 115 -8.38 4.92 12.82
C ARG A 115 -9.68 4.52 13.51
N GLU A 116 -10.48 3.70 12.88
CA GLU A 116 -11.37 2.82 13.63
C GLU A 116 -10.46 1.83 14.35
N VAL A 117 -10.12 2.17 15.58
CA VAL A 117 -9.55 1.19 16.51
C VAL A 117 -10.67 0.21 16.81
N VAL A 118 -10.91 -0.72 15.89
CA VAL A 118 -11.69 -1.92 16.21
C VAL A 118 -10.84 -2.66 17.25
N ARG A 119 -11.11 -2.39 18.51
CA ARG A 119 -10.65 -3.23 19.62
C ARG A 119 -11.35 -4.56 19.44
N THR A 120 -10.84 -5.42 18.58
CA THR A 120 -11.13 -6.84 18.65
C THR A 120 -10.63 -7.29 20.02
N ALA A 121 -11.56 -7.58 20.91
CA ALA A 121 -11.23 -8.22 22.18
C ALA A 121 -10.51 -9.52 21.85
N VAL A 122 -9.18 -9.54 22.01
CA VAL A 122 -8.30 -10.67 21.66
C VAL A 122 -8.56 -11.88 22.57
N ALA A 123 -9.18 -11.66 23.72
CA ALA A 123 -9.72 -12.71 24.58
C ALA A 123 -10.83 -12.13 25.45
N THR A 124 -12.00 -12.72 25.44
CA THR A 124 -12.90 -12.65 26.58
C THR A 124 -12.33 -13.60 27.64
N PRO A 125 -11.97 -13.12 28.85
CA PRO A 125 -11.58 -14.03 29.92
C PRO A 125 -12.78 -14.91 30.22
N THR A 126 -12.69 -16.18 29.89
CA THR A 126 -13.79 -17.14 30.00
C THR A 126 -14.15 -17.43 31.46
N ARG A 127 -13.29 -17.06 32.40
CA ARG A 127 -13.59 -17.09 33.86
C ARG A 127 -12.41 -16.46 34.61
N ALA A 128 -12.65 -15.42 35.39
CA ALA A 128 -11.74 -15.02 36.45
C ALA A 128 -11.94 -16.00 37.62
N ILE A 129 -10.98 -16.89 37.85
CA ILE A 129 -10.95 -17.72 39.05
C ILE A 129 -10.44 -16.82 40.17
N GLY A 130 -11.35 -16.32 41.00
CA GLY A 130 -10.99 -15.61 42.21
C GLY A 130 -10.27 -16.57 43.19
N ALA A 131 -9.24 -16.08 43.88
CA ALA A 131 -8.60 -16.81 44.98
C ALA A 131 -9.64 -17.02 46.10
N GLY A 132 -10.32 -18.17 46.13
CA GLY A 132 -11.33 -18.47 47.14
C GLY A 132 -12.25 -19.64 46.81
N ASP A 133 -12.31 -20.08 45.54
CA ASP A 133 -13.06 -21.28 45.20
C ASP A 133 -12.11 -22.48 45.15
N GLU A 134 -12.09 -23.26 46.24
CA GLU A 134 -11.54 -24.63 46.28
C GLU A 134 -12.43 -25.55 45.46
N ALA A 135 -12.34 -25.47 44.14
CA ALA A 135 -12.78 -26.51 43.23
C ALA A 135 -11.52 -27.26 42.77
N GLU A 136 -11.34 -28.48 43.28
CA GLU A 136 -10.29 -29.40 42.83
C GLU A 136 -10.16 -29.36 41.29
N PRO A 137 -8.95 -29.23 40.73
CA PRO A 137 -8.77 -29.37 39.30
C PRO A 137 -9.06 -30.84 38.95
N GLU A 138 -10.23 -31.10 38.39
CA GLU A 138 -10.49 -32.35 37.70
C GLU A 138 -9.55 -32.46 36.49
N ASN A 139 -8.35 -32.87 36.78
CA ASN A 139 -7.33 -33.16 35.80
C ASN A 139 -7.64 -34.52 35.17
N ARG A 140 -8.76 -34.55 34.42
CA ARG A 140 -9.11 -35.75 33.64
C ARG A 140 -8.26 -35.72 32.38
N PRO A 141 -7.36 -36.71 32.21
CA PRO A 141 -6.59 -36.81 30.98
C PRO A 141 -7.58 -36.99 29.82
N PHE A 142 -7.33 -36.23 28.71
CA PHE A 142 -8.12 -36.33 27.50
C PHE A 142 -8.06 -37.75 26.95
N VAL A 143 -9.08 -38.56 27.21
CA VAL A 143 -9.23 -39.90 26.69
C VAL A 143 -9.79 -39.82 25.27
N ARG A 144 -8.99 -40.14 24.28
CA ARG A 144 -9.45 -40.22 22.88
C ARG A 144 -10.53 -41.28 22.78
N LYS A 145 -11.72 -40.94 22.33
CA LYS A 145 -12.87 -41.87 22.16
C LYS A 145 -12.61 -43.00 21.16
N ASN A 146 -11.63 -42.83 20.25
CA ASN A 146 -11.27 -43.84 19.28
C ASN A 146 -9.83 -44.31 19.49
N LYS A 147 -9.67 -45.59 19.83
CA LYS A 147 -8.37 -46.24 19.96
C LYS A 147 -7.75 -46.34 18.54
N LYS A 148 -6.55 -45.79 18.35
CA LYS A 148 -5.84 -45.98 17.07
C LYS A 148 -5.54 -47.47 16.88
N ILE A 149 -5.96 -48.02 15.75
CA ILE A 149 -5.70 -49.41 15.38
C ILE A 149 -4.24 -49.53 15.00
N GLY A 150 -3.48 -50.39 15.65
CA GLY A 150 -2.10 -50.67 15.37
C GLY A 150 -1.94 -51.49 14.08
N ARG A 151 -0.81 -51.37 13.40
CA ARG A 151 -0.53 -52.14 12.16
C ARG A 151 -0.67 -53.65 12.32
N ASN A 152 -0.44 -54.18 13.53
CA ASN A 152 -0.51 -55.62 13.83
C ASN A 152 -1.83 -56.06 14.45
N ASP A 153 -2.76 -55.11 14.77
CA ASP A 153 -4.05 -55.42 15.33
C ASP A 153 -4.97 -56.09 14.30
N PRO A 154 -5.98 -56.88 14.75
CA PRO A 154 -6.95 -57.48 13.84
C PRO A 154 -7.73 -56.36 13.12
N CYS A 155 -7.95 -56.52 11.83
CA CYS A 155 -8.66 -55.53 11.04
C CYS A 155 -10.12 -55.41 11.45
N PRO A 156 -10.67 -54.22 11.66
CA PRO A 156 -12.06 -54.01 12.12
C PRO A 156 -13.12 -54.47 11.10
N CYS A 157 -12.71 -54.79 9.87
CA CYS A 157 -13.62 -55.31 8.83
C CYS A 157 -14.04 -56.76 9.05
N GLY A 158 -13.57 -57.44 10.09
CA GLY A 158 -13.94 -58.83 10.40
C GLY A 158 -13.23 -59.90 9.54
N SER A 159 -12.25 -59.54 8.68
CA SER A 159 -11.56 -60.46 7.76
C SER A 159 -10.55 -61.39 8.43
N GLY A 160 -10.34 -61.30 9.75
CA GLY A 160 -9.37 -62.08 10.50
C GLY A 160 -7.90 -61.75 10.19
N LYS A 161 -7.64 -60.84 9.25
CA LYS A 161 -6.26 -60.42 8.85
C LYS A 161 -5.78 -59.25 9.70
N LYS A 162 -4.44 -59.17 9.90
CA LYS A 162 -3.84 -57.97 10.54
C LYS A 162 -4.12 -56.72 9.72
N TYR A 163 -4.32 -55.55 10.37
CA TYR A 163 -4.65 -54.30 9.72
C TYR A 163 -3.72 -53.94 8.57
N LYS A 164 -2.41 -54.12 8.74
CA LYS A 164 -1.38 -53.88 7.69
C LYS A 164 -1.54 -54.75 6.41
N ASN A 165 -2.20 -55.91 6.55
CA ASN A 165 -2.39 -56.82 5.40
C ASN A 165 -3.84 -56.73 4.84
N CYS A 166 -4.62 -55.79 5.32
CA CYS A 166 -5.99 -55.54 4.89
C CYS A 166 -6.17 -54.03 4.57
N HIS A 167 -6.93 -53.29 5.36
CA HIS A 167 -7.20 -51.87 5.09
C HIS A 167 -5.99 -50.95 5.29
N GLY A 168 -5.06 -51.29 6.20
CA GLY A 168 -3.81 -50.52 6.38
C GLY A 168 -2.73 -50.74 5.35
N ARG A 169 -3.03 -51.43 4.21
CA ARG A 169 -2.04 -51.71 3.15
C ARG A 169 -1.72 -50.45 2.35
N PHE A 170 -2.63 -49.48 2.31
CA PHE A 170 -2.51 -48.24 1.53
C PHE A 170 -2.18 -47.02 2.40
N ASP A 171 -2.15 -47.16 3.74
CA ASP A 171 -1.70 -46.10 4.66
C ASP A 171 -0.16 -46.13 4.72
N ARG A 172 0.46 -45.31 3.87
CA ARG A 172 1.91 -45.04 3.90
C ARG A 172 2.19 -43.68 4.49
#